data_c0d585824428ae526bc73bd069087015
#
_entry.id   c0d585824428ae526bc73bd069087015
#
_cell.length_a   1.000
_cell.length_b   1.000
_cell.length_c   1.000
_cell.angle_alpha   90.00
_cell.angle_beta   90.00
_cell.angle_gamma   90.00
#
_symmetry.space_group_name_H-M   'P 1'
#
loop_
_entity.id
_entity.type
_entity.pdbx_description
1 polymer ?
#
loop_
_entity_poly.entity_id
_entity_poly.type
_entity_poly.pdbx_seq_one_letter_code
_entity_poly.pdbx_strand_id
1 'polypeptide(L)'
;MQALSRVLSAVALIANTGFATAQTMKPGLWEVSNKMSGGSGQMEKGLAEMQKQLANMPPEQRKMMEDMMAKQGVGMGASPGAMSAKVCLTKDMVERNEVATQQGDCQTTNSSRTGNTMKFSFACSKPPSSGEGQVTFVSPEAYTMKMAITSTVKGKAEKMNMDATGKFLSAECGNIKPIVIPKK
;
A
#
# COMPACT_ATOMS: atom_id res chain seq x y z
N MET A 1 -7.45 -73.24 26.43
CA MET A 1 -8.33 -72.44 25.54
C MET A 1 -8.11 -70.97 25.94
N GLN A 2 -7.21 -70.29 25.22
CA GLN A 2 -6.80 -68.94 25.51
C GLN A 2 -7.53 -67.96 24.55
N ALA A 3 -8.38 -67.10 25.06
CA ALA A 3 -9.03 -66.08 24.28
C ALA A 3 -8.13 -64.83 24.24
N LEU A 4 -7.58 -64.51 23.06
CA LEU A 4 -6.86 -63.25 22.79
C LEU A 4 -7.87 -62.12 22.59
N SER A 5 -7.90 -61.23 23.57
CA SER A 5 -8.61 -59.96 23.43
C SER A 5 -7.74 -58.95 22.64
N ARG A 6 -8.17 -58.62 21.41
CA ARG A 6 -7.54 -57.57 20.60
C ARG A 6 -8.17 -56.23 20.96
N VAL A 7 -7.43 -55.37 21.65
CA VAL A 7 -7.79 -53.98 21.89
C VAL A 7 -7.38 -53.17 20.64
N LEU A 8 -8.37 -52.69 19.86
CA LEU A 8 -8.16 -51.75 18.79
C LEU A 8 -8.09 -50.33 19.41
N SER A 9 -6.90 -49.78 19.48
CA SER A 9 -6.70 -48.35 19.80
C SER A 9 -7.01 -47.51 18.56
N ALA A 10 -8.17 -46.89 18.54
CA ALA A 10 -8.51 -45.84 17.54
C ALA A 10 -7.77 -44.56 17.88
N VAL A 11 -6.72 -44.22 17.15
CA VAL A 11 -6.06 -42.92 17.21
C VAL A 11 -6.93 -41.91 16.40
N ALA A 12 -7.67 -41.08 17.09
CA ALA A 12 -8.40 -39.96 16.49
C ALA A 12 -7.41 -38.86 16.10
N LEU A 13 -7.10 -38.73 14.81
CA LEU A 13 -6.40 -37.57 14.25
C LEU A 13 -7.36 -36.38 14.29
N ILE A 14 -7.16 -35.48 15.27
CA ILE A 14 -7.80 -34.18 15.33
C ILE A 14 -7.11 -33.31 14.28
N ALA A 15 -7.70 -33.20 13.08
CA ALA A 15 -7.30 -32.24 12.07
C ALA A 15 -7.63 -30.83 12.58
N ASN A 16 -6.63 -30.11 13.10
CA ASN A 16 -6.74 -28.68 13.38
C ASN A 16 -6.87 -27.95 12.03
N THR A 17 -8.10 -27.76 11.56
CA THR A 17 -8.40 -26.81 10.48
C THR A 17 -8.28 -25.40 11.05
N GLY A 18 -7.05 -24.86 11.02
CA GLY A 18 -6.80 -23.46 11.30
C GLY A 18 -7.55 -22.62 10.27
N PHE A 19 -8.66 -21.99 10.67
CA PHE A 19 -9.29 -20.95 9.87
C PHE A 19 -8.28 -19.81 9.73
N ALA A 20 -7.69 -19.67 8.54
CA ALA A 20 -6.91 -18.50 8.18
C ALA A 20 -7.87 -17.31 8.14
N THR A 21 -8.03 -16.60 9.26
CA THR A 21 -8.75 -15.32 9.29
C THR A 21 -8.01 -14.35 8.39
N ALA A 22 -8.70 -13.84 7.37
CA ALA A 22 -8.15 -12.80 6.50
C ALA A 22 -7.75 -11.61 7.37
N GLN A 23 -6.46 -11.27 7.37
CA GLN A 23 -5.94 -10.16 8.17
C GLN A 23 -6.59 -8.86 7.71
N THR A 24 -7.23 -8.15 8.65
CA THR A 24 -7.82 -6.84 8.41
C THR A 24 -6.85 -5.79 8.92
N MET A 25 -6.61 -4.74 8.13
CA MET A 25 -5.76 -3.61 8.54
C MET A 25 -6.41 -2.87 9.71
N LYS A 26 -5.60 -2.25 10.56
CA LYS A 26 -6.08 -1.37 11.62
C LYS A 26 -6.50 -0.01 11.02
N PRO A 27 -7.66 0.55 11.43
CA PRO A 27 -7.95 1.95 11.13
C PRO A 27 -7.02 2.87 11.93
N GLY A 28 -6.70 4.05 11.37
CA GLY A 28 -5.83 5.03 12.01
C GLY A 28 -4.82 5.64 11.06
N LEU A 29 -3.74 6.17 11.61
CA LEU A 29 -2.67 6.83 10.88
C LEU A 29 -1.67 5.79 10.35
N TRP A 30 -1.40 5.88 9.06
CA TRP A 30 -0.44 5.05 8.35
C TRP A 30 0.64 5.89 7.69
N GLU A 31 1.84 5.37 7.61
CA GLU A 31 2.87 5.86 6.72
C GLU A 31 2.94 4.95 5.50
N VAL A 32 2.78 5.55 4.33
CA VAL A 32 2.87 4.86 3.04
C VAL A 32 4.10 5.36 2.32
N SER A 33 5.06 4.50 2.07
CA SER A 33 6.27 4.80 1.31
C SER A 33 6.14 4.22 -0.09
N ASN A 34 6.33 5.07 -1.11
CA ASN A 34 6.18 4.73 -2.52
C ASN A 34 7.50 4.92 -3.26
N LYS A 35 7.86 3.97 -4.09
CA LYS A 35 8.94 4.09 -5.07
C LYS A 35 8.39 3.80 -6.45
N MET A 36 8.56 4.74 -7.37
CA MET A 36 8.19 4.56 -8.76
C MET A 36 9.42 4.27 -9.60
N SER A 37 9.26 3.44 -10.64
CA SER A 37 10.31 3.06 -11.57
C SER A 37 9.74 2.81 -12.97
N GLY A 38 10.57 2.97 -13.99
CA GLY A 38 10.15 2.77 -15.40
C GLY A 38 9.72 4.07 -16.09
N GLY A 39 8.99 3.95 -17.19
CA GLY A 39 8.66 5.08 -18.06
C GLY A 39 9.91 5.59 -18.79
N SER A 40 9.96 6.91 -19.01
CA SER A 40 11.12 7.58 -19.63
C SER A 40 12.32 7.78 -18.69
N GLY A 41 12.19 7.36 -17.42
CA GLY A 41 13.20 7.61 -16.37
C GLY A 41 13.31 9.09 -15.96
N GLN A 42 12.47 9.96 -16.48
CA GLN A 42 12.49 11.39 -16.14
C GLN A 42 12.09 11.64 -14.69
N MET A 43 11.15 10.86 -14.14
CA MET A 43 10.72 10.98 -12.75
C MET A 43 11.84 10.60 -11.79
N GLU A 44 12.53 9.48 -12.05
CA GLU A 44 13.67 9.03 -11.25
C GLU A 44 14.81 10.05 -11.27
N LYS A 45 15.12 10.61 -12.45
CA LYS A 45 16.11 11.69 -12.60
C LYS A 45 15.70 12.95 -11.82
N GLY A 46 14.41 13.34 -11.92
CA GLY A 46 13.88 14.49 -11.18
C GLY A 46 13.96 14.31 -9.68
N LEU A 47 13.59 13.12 -9.17
CA LEU A 47 13.71 12.80 -7.74
C LEU A 47 15.17 12.78 -7.28
N ALA A 48 16.07 12.20 -8.07
CA ALA A 48 17.50 12.17 -7.75
C ALA A 48 18.10 13.59 -7.71
N GLU A 49 17.70 14.45 -8.64
CA GLU A 49 18.14 15.84 -8.67
C GLU A 49 17.58 16.64 -7.47
N MET A 50 16.31 16.46 -7.14
CA MET A 50 15.71 17.05 -5.95
C MET A 50 16.44 16.61 -4.67
N GLN A 51 16.79 15.33 -4.54
CA GLN A 51 17.54 14.82 -3.39
C GLN A 51 18.94 15.45 -3.30
N LYS A 52 19.64 15.62 -4.46
CA LYS A 52 20.93 16.32 -4.49
C LYS A 52 20.80 17.78 -4.05
N GLN A 53 19.77 18.48 -4.52
CA GLN A 53 19.52 19.86 -4.12
C GLN A 53 19.29 19.98 -2.62
N LEU A 54 18.44 19.08 -2.05
CA LEU A 54 18.20 19.03 -0.62
C LEU A 54 19.48 18.73 0.19
N ALA A 55 20.31 17.81 -0.30
CA ALA A 55 21.58 17.48 0.35
C ALA A 55 22.57 18.65 0.36
N ASN A 56 22.53 19.51 -0.65
CA ASN A 56 23.40 20.69 -0.78
C ASN A 56 22.85 21.95 -0.09
N MET A 57 21.63 21.89 0.46
CA MET A 57 21.06 23.02 1.20
C MET A 57 21.72 23.18 2.57
N PRO A 58 21.84 24.42 3.07
CA PRO A 58 22.21 24.69 4.45
C PRO A 58 21.31 23.91 5.44
N PRO A 59 21.84 23.37 6.54
CA PRO A 59 21.07 22.51 7.46
C PRO A 59 19.78 23.15 7.98
N GLU A 60 19.78 24.45 8.24
CA GLU A 60 18.60 25.19 8.72
C GLU A 60 17.49 25.25 7.67
N GLN A 61 17.84 25.54 6.40
CA GLN A 61 16.87 25.60 5.31
C GLN A 61 16.29 24.22 5.01
N ARG A 62 17.14 23.20 5.01
CA ARG A 62 16.69 21.82 4.84
C ARG A 62 15.71 21.42 5.92
N LYS A 63 16.03 21.69 7.19
CA LYS A 63 15.14 21.39 8.32
C LYS A 63 13.79 22.13 8.20
N MET A 64 13.80 23.40 7.81
CA MET A 64 12.57 24.18 7.61
C MET A 64 11.69 23.57 6.51
N MET A 65 12.29 23.09 5.41
CA MET A 65 11.56 22.41 4.33
C MET A 65 11.01 21.06 4.79
N GLU A 66 11.82 20.24 5.48
CA GLU A 66 11.40 18.96 6.05
C GLU A 66 10.24 19.14 7.04
N ASP A 67 10.30 20.14 7.91
CA ASP A 67 9.21 20.47 8.86
C ASP A 67 7.94 20.90 8.14
N MET A 68 8.06 21.65 7.05
CA MET A 68 6.92 22.07 6.24
C MET A 68 6.26 20.89 5.52
N MET A 69 7.05 20.00 4.93
CA MET A 69 6.57 18.75 4.32
C MET A 69 5.93 17.84 5.37
N ALA A 70 6.56 17.68 6.53
CA ALA A 70 6.04 16.85 7.61
C ALA A 70 4.68 17.34 8.14
N LYS A 71 4.45 18.65 8.20
CA LYS A 71 3.13 19.24 8.55
C LYS A 71 2.05 18.87 7.54
N GLN A 72 2.42 18.69 6.27
CA GLN A 72 1.51 18.23 5.20
C GLN A 72 1.40 16.70 5.14
N GLY A 73 2.09 15.98 6.02
CA GLY A 73 2.11 14.53 6.05
C GLY A 73 2.95 13.90 4.94
N VAL A 74 3.81 14.67 4.27
CA VAL A 74 4.70 14.18 3.20
C VAL A 74 6.14 14.17 3.70
N GLY A 75 6.94 13.23 3.26
CA GLY A 75 8.34 13.11 3.64
C GLY A 75 9.15 12.29 2.63
N MET A 76 10.44 12.17 2.92
CA MET A 76 11.30 11.25 2.19
C MET A 76 11.06 9.83 2.70
N GLY A 77 10.91 8.89 1.77
CA GLY A 77 10.77 7.47 2.12
C GLY A 77 12.09 6.86 2.63
N ALA A 78 11.99 5.71 3.27
CA ALA A 78 13.14 5.00 3.84
C ALA A 78 14.17 4.51 2.81
N SER A 79 13.77 4.39 1.54
CA SER A 79 14.65 3.96 0.44
C SER A 79 15.03 5.13 -0.45
N PRO A 80 16.23 5.13 -1.07
CA PRO A 80 16.59 6.14 -2.05
C PRO A 80 15.58 6.24 -3.20
N GLY A 81 15.13 7.45 -3.49
CA GLY A 81 14.10 7.71 -4.51
C GLY A 81 12.68 7.36 -4.11
N ALA A 82 12.44 6.96 -2.87
CA ALA A 82 11.11 6.78 -2.33
C ALA A 82 10.59 8.07 -1.69
N MET A 83 9.28 8.28 -1.79
CA MET A 83 8.56 9.32 -1.06
C MET A 83 7.64 8.66 -0.04
N SER A 84 7.45 9.29 1.11
CA SER A 84 6.48 8.84 2.09
C SER A 84 5.34 9.84 2.24
N ALA A 85 4.16 9.31 2.58
CA ALA A 85 3.00 10.11 2.91
C ALA A 85 2.27 9.51 4.11
N LYS A 86 1.77 10.37 4.99
CA LYS A 86 0.89 9.96 6.08
C LYS A 86 -0.55 9.97 5.59
N VAL A 87 -1.25 8.88 5.84
CA VAL A 87 -2.61 8.63 5.38
C VAL A 87 -3.47 8.23 6.56
N CYS A 88 -4.64 8.85 6.71
CA CYS A 88 -5.62 8.45 7.70
C CYS A 88 -6.62 7.47 7.08
N LEU A 89 -6.62 6.21 7.53
CA LEU A 89 -7.57 5.19 7.11
C LEU A 89 -8.71 5.11 8.12
N THR A 90 -9.93 5.34 7.66
CA THR A 90 -11.12 5.19 8.48
C THR A 90 -11.52 3.71 8.61
N LYS A 91 -12.34 3.39 9.62
CA LYS A 91 -12.89 2.06 9.79
C LYS A 91 -13.66 1.60 8.54
N ASP A 92 -14.49 2.47 7.96
CA ASP A 92 -15.25 2.18 6.75
C ASP A 92 -14.34 1.82 5.55
N MET A 93 -13.22 2.53 5.39
CA MET A 93 -12.25 2.23 4.32
C MET A 93 -11.62 0.86 4.49
N VAL A 94 -11.25 0.53 5.72
CA VAL A 94 -10.65 -0.77 6.04
C VAL A 94 -11.65 -1.91 5.85
N GLU A 95 -12.90 -1.76 6.29
CA GLU A 95 -13.96 -2.76 6.15
C GLU A 95 -14.33 -3.03 4.69
N ARG A 96 -14.30 -2.00 3.85
CA ARG A 96 -14.54 -2.14 2.40
C ARG A 96 -13.34 -2.67 1.63
N ASN A 97 -12.20 -2.91 2.29
CA ASN A 97 -10.92 -3.23 1.65
C ASN A 97 -10.56 -2.20 0.55
N GLU A 98 -10.95 -0.95 0.74
CA GLU A 98 -10.64 0.13 -0.17
C GLU A 98 -9.17 0.49 0.01
N VAL A 99 -8.33 -0.03 -0.88
CA VAL A 99 -6.96 0.48 -0.99
C VAL A 99 -7.07 1.89 -1.54
N ALA A 100 -6.26 2.81 -1.03
CA ALA A 100 -6.27 4.24 -1.39
C ALA A 100 -5.95 4.53 -2.89
N THR A 101 -6.34 3.62 -3.79
CA THR A 101 -6.20 3.74 -5.25
C THR A 101 -7.29 4.60 -5.88
N GLN A 102 -8.34 4.95 -5.11
CA GLN A 102 -9.47 5.73 -5.62
C GLN A 102 -9.28 7.23 -5.31
N GLN A 103 -8.15 7.80 -5.68
CA GLN A 103 -7.99 9.25 -5.67
C GLN A 103 -8.31 9.82 -7.06
N GLY A 104 -9.17 10.82 -7.09
CA GLY A 104 -9.56 11.49 -8.33
C GLY A 104 -10.51 10.65 -9.20
N ASP A 105 -10.31 10.75 -10.52
CA ASP A 105 -11.16 10.10 -11.54
C ASP A 105 -10.80 8.63 -11.80
N CYS A 106 -10.29 7.91 -10.79
CA CYS A 106 -9.90 6.51 -10.88
C CYS A 106 -10.98 5.58 -10.32
N GLN A 107 -11.19 4.46 -10.97
CA GLN A 107 -12.14 3.43 -10.54
C GLN A 107 -11.45 2.06 -10.50
N THR A 108 -11.72 1.31 -9.44
CA THR A 108 -11.35 -0.10 -9.40
C THR A 108 -12.30 -0.87 -10.31
N THR A 109 -11.75 -1.52 -11.33
CA THR A 109 -12.53 -2.27 -12.33
C THR A 109 -12.69 -3.73 -11.96
N ASN A 110 -11.75 -4.28 -11.22
CA ASN A 110 -11.80 -5.64 -10.71
C ASN A 110 -11.04 -5.73 -9.39
N SER A 111 -11.50 -6.54 -8.45
CA SER A 111 -10.73 -6.88 -7.26
C SER A 111 -11.05 -8.30 -6.79
N SER A 112 -10.04 -9.01 -6.34
CA SER A 112 -10.16 -10.35 -5.75
C SER A 112 -9.21 -10.49 -4.58
N ARG A 113 -9.62 -11.19 -3.54
CA ARG A 113 -8.80 -11.47 -2.36
C ARG A 113 -8.68 -12.97 -2.13
N THR A 114 -7.47 -13.43 -1.91
CA THR A 114 -7.16 -14.81 -1.53
C THR A 114 -6.18 -14.78 -0.35
N GLY A 115 -6.65 -15.20 0.81
CA GLY A 115 -5.88 -15.16 2.05
C GLY A 115 -5.46 -13.72 2.39
N ASN A 116 -4.15 -13.51 2.50
CA ASN A 116 -3.54 -12.22 2.82
C ASN A 116 -3.18 -11.38 1.58
N THR A 117 -3.56 -11.82 0.38
CA THR A 117 -3.24 -11.14 -0.87
C THR A 117 -4.50 -10.65 -1.56
N MET A 118 -4.50 -9.39 -1.98
CA MET A 118 -5.56 -8.79 -2.79
C MET A 118 -4.98 -8.34 -4.12
N LYS A 119 -5.59 -8.76 -5.22
CA LYS A 119 -5.30 -8.29 -6.57
C LYS A 119 -6.41 -7.37 -7.03
N PHE A 120 -6.06 -6.34 -7.76
CA PHE A 120 -7.02 -5.38 -8.29
C PHE A 120 -6.55 -4.80 -9.62
N SER A 121 -7.51 -4.34 -10.42
CA SER A 121 -7.28 -3.56 -11.64
C SER A 121 -7.98 -2.23 -11.49
N PHE A 122 -7.44 -1.19 -12.12
CA PHE A 122 -8.02 0.14 -12.08
C PHE A 122 -7.91 0.85 -13.42
N ALA A 123 -8.80 1.81 -13.62
CA ALA A 123 -8.77 2.72 -14.75
C ALA A 123 -9.06 4.15 -14.25
N CYS A 124 -8.30 5.11 -14.75
CA CYS A 124 -8.44 6.53 -14.47
C CYS A 124 -8.75 7.28 -15.77
N SER A 125 -9.61 8.29 -15.71
CA SER A 125 -9.98 9.09 -16.87
C SER A 125 -9.13 10.35 -17.03
N LYS A 126 -8.61 10.91 -15.93
CA LYS A 126 -7.79 12.15 -15.93
C LYS A 126 -6.62 12.06 -14.96
N PRO A 127 -5.37 11.91 -15.49
CA PRO A 127 -5.01 11.59 -16.86
C PRO A 127 -5.41 10.16 -17.22
N PRO A 128 -5.64 9.84 -18.51
CA PRO A 128 -5.96 8.48 -18.93
C PRO A 128 -4.85 7.52 -18.53
N SER A 129 -5.17 6.58 -17.64
CA SER A 129 -4.23 5.58 -17.17
C SER A 129 -4.98 4.33 -16.70
N SER A 130 -4.32 3.20 -16.72
CA SER A 130 -4.85 1.95 -16.24
C SER A 130 -3.73 1.10 -15.65
N GLY A 131 -4.08 0.12 -14.86
CA GLY A 131 -3.08 -0.76 -14.30
C GLY A 131 -3.67 -1.88 -13.47
N GLU A 132 -2.74 -2.69 -13.01
CA GLU A 132 -3.01 -3.82 -12.13
C GLU A 132 -2.12 -3.70 -10.90
N GLY A 133 -2.64 -4.15 -9.77
CA GLY A 133 -1.90 -4.12 -8.53
C GLY A 133 -2.15 -5.36 -7.68
N GLN A 134 -1.20 -5.60 -6.79
CA GLN A 134 -1.29 -6.62 -5.77
C GLN A 134 -0.88 -6.03 -4.42
N VAL A 135 -1.74 -6.17 -3.43
CA VAL A 135 -1.44 -5.87 -2.03
C VAL A 135 -1.26 -7.17 -1.28
N THR A 136 -0.20 -7.27 -0.49
CA THR A 136 0.04 -8.37 0.45
C THR A 136 -0.02 -7.80 1.87
N PHE A 137 -1.00 -8.22 2.64
CA PHE A 137 -1.17 -7.85 4.04
C PHE A 137 -0.22 -8.72 4.87
N VAL A 138 0.89 -8.13 5.33
CA VAL A 138 1.91 -8.81 6.13
C VAL A 138 1.43 -9.03 7.56
N SER A 139 0.73 -8.04 8.10
CA SER A 139 0.10 -8.05 9.41
C SER A 139 -1.04 -7.03 9.45
N PRO A 140 -1.83 -6.93 10.53
CA PRO A 140 -2.80 -5.84 10.69
C PRO A 140 -2.18 -4.44 10.69
N GLU A 141 -0.86 -4.33 10.82
CA GLU A 141 -0.10 -3.09 10.93
C GLU A 141 0.88 -2.85 9.77
N ALA A 142 0.94 -3.77 8.81
CA ALA A 142 1.88 -3.66 7.69
C ALA A 142 1.35 -4.31 6.42
N TYR A 143 1.60 -3.68 5.28
CA TYR A 143 1.36 -4.25 3.96
C TYR A 143 2.46 -3.87 2.97
N THR A 144 2.56 -4.64 1.91
CA THR A 144 3.33 -4.29 0.71
C THR A 144 2.40 -4.24 -0.49
N MET A 145 2.70 -3.37 -1.45
CA MET A 145 1.92 -3.25 -2.68
C MET A 145 2.85 -3.12 -3.88
N LYS A 146 2.48 -3.79 -4.95
CA LYS A 146 3.13 -3.66 -6.26
C LYS A 146 2.08 -3.32 -7.29
N MET A 147 2.38 -2.34 -8.15
CA MET A 147 1.48 -1.93 -9.23
C MET A 147 2.25 -1.79 -10.53
N ALA A 148 1.63 -2.24 -11.61
CA ALA A 148 2.04 -1.94 -12.98
C ALA A 148 1.02 -0.97 -13.58
N ILE A 149 1.49 0.19 -14.00
CA ILE A 149 0.67 1.32 -14.45
C ILE A 149 1.02 1.61 -15.91
N THR A 150 0.02 1.77 -16.74
CA THR A 150 0.17 2.29 -18.11
C THR A 150 -0.54 3.64 -18.17
N SER A 151 0.19 4.69 -18.52
CA SER A 151 -0.34 6.05 -18.64
C SER A 151 -0.01 6.61 -20.02
N THR A 152 -0.87 7.50 -20.52
CA THR A 152 -0.61 8.19 -21.78
C THR A 152 0.00 9.56 -21.48
N VAL A 153 1.29 9.71 -21.78
CA VAL A 153 2.03 10.96 -21.64
C VAL A 153 2.37 11.51 -23.02
N LYS A 154 1.90 12.72 -23.33
CA LYS A 154 2.11 13.35 -24.65
C LYS A 154 1.76 12.44 -25.83
N GLY A 155 0.66 11.68 -25.72
CA GLY A 155 0.18 10.76 -26.77
C GLY A 155 0.95 9.44 -26.87
N LYS A 156 1.92 9.17 -26.00
CA LYS A 156 2.66 7.90 -25.94
C LYS A 156 2.31 7.12 -24.69
N ALA A 157 2.11 5.81 -24.85
CA ALA A 157 1.89 4.93 -23.71
C ALA A 157 3.23 4.70 -22.97
N GLU A 158 3.27 5.03 -21.69
CA GLU A 158 4.40 4.78 -20.81
C GLU A 158 4.01 3.77 -19.74
N LYS A 159 4.88 2.78 -19.51
CA LYS A 159 4.70 1.77 -18.45
C LYS A 159 5.58 2.13 -17.28
N MET A 160 4.97 2.16 -16.11
CA MET A 160 5.64 2.44 -14.82
C MET A 160 5.30 1.34 -13.84
N ASN A 161 6.22 1.07 -12.92
CA ASN A 161 5.98 0.21 -11.78
C ASN A 161 6.01 1.06 -10.50
N MET A 162 5.18 0.71 -9.54
CA MET A 162 5.17 1.31 -8.23
C MET A 162 5.28 0.20 -7.17
N ASP A 163 6.29 0.30 -6.35
CA ASP A 163 6.42 -0.49 -5.13
C ASP A 163 6.06 0.41 -3.95
N ALA A 164 5.14 -0.06 -3.11
CA ALA A 164 4.75 0.66 -1.91
C ALA A 164 4.76 -0.23 -0.67
N THR A 165 5.02 0.38 0.46
CA THR A 165 4.90 -0.24 1.79
C THR A 165 4.05 0.63 2.68
N GLY A 166 3.15 0.03 3.43
CA GLY A 166 2.36 0.71 4.44
C GLY A 166 2.72 0.21 5.83
N LYS A 167 2.88 1.14 6.76
CA LYS A 167 3.14 0.88 8.17
C LYS A 167 2.16 1.66 9.03
N PHE A 168 1.48 0.98 9.94
CA PHE A 168 0.62 1.60 10.94
C PHE A 168 1.47 2.40 11.93
N LEU A 169 1.05 3.62 12.24
CA LEU A 169 1.72 4.50 13.17
C LEU A 169 0.94 4.63 14.49
N SER A 170 -0.36 4.93 14.41
CA SER A 170 -1.21 5.14 15.59
C SER A 170 -2.69 5.00 15.25
N ALA A 171 -3.53 4.76 16.26
CA ALA A 171 -4.98 4.78 16.10
C ALA A 171 -5.52 6.18 15.80
N GLU A 172 -4.85 7.20 16.34
CA GLU A 172 -5.21 8.61 16.15
C GLU A 172 -4.54 9.19 14.91
N CYS A 173 -5.32 9.82 14.04
CA CYS A 173 -4.81 10.45 12.81
C CYS A 173 -4.21 11.86 13.04
N GLY A 174 -4.43 12.45 14.22
CA GLY A 174 -3.96 13.80 14.51
C GLY A 174 -4.53 14.83 13.51
N ASN A 175 -3.67 15.61 12.91
CA ASN A 175 -4.04 16.64 11.92
C ASN A 175 -4.21 16.10 10.50
N ILE A 176 -3.95 14.81 10.25
CA ILE A 176 -4.08 14.20 8.93
C ILE A 176 -5.55 13.84 8.69
N LYS A 177 -6.17 14.53 7.73
CA LYS A 177 -7.56 14.26 7.38
C LYS A 177 -7.71 12.94 6.63
N PRO A 178 -8.81 12.20 6.84
CA PRO A 178 -9.11 11.02 6.06
C PRO A 178 -9.18 11.33 4.55
N ILE A 179 -8.78 10.38 3.73
CA ILE A 179 -8.98 10.47 2.29
C ILE A 179 -10.48 10.43 2.01
N VAL A 180 -10.96 11.41 1.25
CA VAL A 180 -12.37 11.42 0.80
C VAL A 180 -12.48 10.52 -0.42
N ILE A 181 -13.10 9.36 -0.27
CA ILE A 181 -13.45 8.50 -1.39
C ILE A 181 -14.84 8.91 -1.86
N PRO A 182 -15.02 9.31 -3.15
CA PRO A 182 -16.32 9.63 -3.66
C PRO A 182 -17.27 8.44 -3.50
N LYS A 183 -18.42 8.67 -2.87
CA LYS A 183 -19.47 7.63 -2.83
C LYS A 183 -19.95 7.40 -4.25
N LYS A 184 -20.01 6.12 -4.66
CA LYS A 184 -20.68 5.72 -5.89
C LYS A 184 -22.17 5.97 -5.78
#